data_330d02b87e9e257dba61e4559e6bc6f5
#
_entry.id   330d02b87e9e257dba61e4559e6bc6f5
#
_cell.length_a   1.000
_cell.length_b   1.000
_cell.length_c   1.000
_cell.angle_alpha   90.00
_cell.angle_beta   90.00
_cell.angle_gamma   90.00
#
_symmetry.space_group_name_H-M   'P 1'
#
loop_
_entity.id
_entity.type
_entity.pdbx_description
1 polymer ?
#
loop_
_entity_poly.entity_id
_entity_poly.type
_entity_poly.pdbx_seq_one_letter_code
_entity_poly.pdbx_strand_id
1 'polypeptide(L)'
;MSKKSIRFFNDREVRAVWDEENSKWWFSATDIVRAINDEEDYKKCRNYWKYLKGKFSKEGIQLVSVTNHFKFEAPDGKQRVADALDADCVKTLAKHYPNNRANAFLDWFVYSDII
;
A
#
# COMPACT_ATOMS: atom_id res chain seq x y z
N MET A 1 21.23 7.20 -1.27
CA MET A 1 20.05 7.97 -0.88
C MET A 1 18.79 7.36 -1.44
N SER A 2 17.81 7.10 -0.61
CA SER A 2 16.57 6.52 -1.10
C SER A 2 15.67 7.61 -1.67
N LYS A 3 15.07 7.33 -2.81
CA LYS A 3 14.07 8.20 -3.40
C LYS A 3 12.74 7.94 -2.74
N LYS A 4 11.94 8.97 -2.61
CA LYS A 4 10.60 8.89 -2.03
C LYS A 4 9.62 9.51 -3.01
N SER A 5 8.40 8.98 -3.03
CA SER A 5 7.33 9.52 -3.84
C SER A 5 6.03 9.53 -3.05
N ILE A 6 5.22 10.55 -3.27
CA ILE A 6 3.88 10.63 -2.71
C ILE A 6 2.92 10.86 -3.87
N ARG A 7 1.94 9.97 -3.97
CA ARG A 7 0.88 10.09 -4.97
C ARG A 7 -0.44 10.25 -4.25
N PHE A 8 -1.42 10.81 -4.92
CA PHE A 8 -2.71 11.08 -4.30
C PHE A 8 -3.82 10.35 -5.07
N PHE A 9 -4.60 9.59 -4.33
CA PHE A 9 -5.82 8.98 -4.83
C PHE A 9 -6.98 9.53 -4.00
N ASN A 10 -7.90 10.26 -4.63
CA ASN A 10 -9.02 10.92 -3.95
C ASN A 10 -8.55 11.76 -2.74
N ASP A 11 -7.47 12.53 -2.94
CA ASP A 11 -6.87 13.39 -1.92
C ASP A 11 -6.23 12.63 -0.75
N ARG A 12 -6.08 11.32 -0.86
CA ARG A 12 -5.38 10.50 0.14
C ARG A 12 -3.97 10.18 -0.35
N GLU A 13 -3.00 10.36 0.53
CA GLU A 13 -1.60 10.11 0.20
C GLU A 13 -1.31 8.61 0.11
N VAL A 14 -0.60 8.22 -0.96
CA VAL A 14 -0.01 6.90 -1.09
C VAL A 14 1.50 7.09 -1.18
N ARG A 15 2.21 6.76 -0.12
CA ARG A 15 3.66 6.96 -0.03
C ARG A 15 4.39 5.75 -0.60
N ALA A 16 5.52 6.03 -1.25
CA ALA A 16 6.36 5.01 -1.83
C ALA A 16 7.83 5.30 -1.56
N VAL A 17 8.63 4.25 -1.47
CA VAL A 17 10.07 4.31 -1.29
C VAL A 17 10.73 3.52 -2.40
N TRP A 18 11.79 4.08 -2.99
CA TRP A 18 12.54 3.41 -4.04
C TRP A 18 13.59 2.48 -3.42
N ASP A 19 13.60 1.25 -3.87
CA ASP A 19 14.57 0.23 -3.48
C ASP A 19 15.60 0.09 -4.61
N GLU A 20 16.78 0.63 -4.39
CA GLU A 20 17.84 0.61 -5.42
C GLU A 20 18.40 -0.78 -5.67
N GLU A 21 18.47 -1.62 -4.66
CA GLU A 21 18.97 -2.99 -4.82
C GLU A 21 18.11 -3.81 -5.76
N ASN A 22 16.80 -3.66 -5.67
CA ASN A 22 15.86 -4.43 -6.47
C ASN A 22 15.23 -3.63 -7.61
N SER A 23 15.61 -2.36 -7.74
CA SER A 23 15.14 -1.46 -8.80
C SER A 23 13.62 -1.41 -8.88
N LYS A 24 12.96 -1.21 -7.75
CA LYS A 24 11.51 -1.14 -7.70
C LYS A 24 11.02 -0.23 -6.59
N TRP A 25 9.77 0.21 -6.74
CA TRP A 25 9.08 0.98 -5.72
C TRP A 25 8.37 0.06 -4.74
N TRP A 26 8.38 0.45 -3.46
CA TRP A 26 7.60 -0.20 -2.41
C TRP A 26 6.60 0.81 -1.87
N PHE A 27 5.34 0.39 -1.80
CA PHE A 27 4.22 1.26 -1.43
C PHE A 27 3.71 0.91 -0.04
N SER A 28 3.39 1.93 0.75
CA SER A 28 2.84 1.71 2.09
C SER A 28 1.49 1.00 2.01
N ALA A 29 1.41 -0.21 2.58
CA ALA A 29 0.18 -0.99 2.57
C ALA A 29 -0.96 -0.26 3.30
N THR A 30 -0.65 0.35 4.42
CA THR A 30 -1.65 1.10 5.20
C THR A 30 -2.17 2.30 4.42
N ASP A 31 -1.31 3.00 3.67
CA ASP A 31 -1.74 4.12 2.83
C ASP A 31 -2.68 3.66 1.72
N ILE A 32 -2.41 2.50 1.14
CA ILE A 32 -3.27 1.93 0.10
C ILE A 32 -4.66 1.64 0.66
N VAL A 33 -4.72 1.01 1.84
CA VAL A 33 -5.99 0.73 2.51
C VAL A 33 -6.72 2.04 2.82
N ARG A 34 -5.99 3.04 3.29
CA ARG A 34 -6.56 4.35 3.61
C ARG A 34 -7.16 5.01 2.38
N ALA A 35 -6.46 4.92 1.26
CA ALA A 35 -6.94 5.49 0.00
C ALA A 35 -8.17 4.76 -0.54
N ILE A 36 -8.15 3.43 -0.53
CA ILE A 36 -9.26 2.62 -1.05
C ILE A 36 -10.51 2.81 -0.19
N ASN A 37 -10.35 2.75 1.14
CA ASN A 37 -11.48 2.85 2.07
C ASN A 37 -11.93 4.29 2.29
N ASP A 38 -11.16 5.27 1.82
CA ASP A 38 -11.40 6.68 2.08
C ASP A 38 -11.54 6.93 3.59
N GLU A 39 -10.64 6.32 4.36
CA GLU A 39 -10.64 6.38 5.82
C GLU A 39 -9.50 7.27 6.30
N GLU A 40 -9.82 8.23 7.15
CA GLU A 40 -8.87 9.19 7.67
C GLU A 40 -8.08 8.66 8.86
N ASP A 41 -8.69 7.81 9.68
CA ASP A 41 -8.08 7.27 10.88
C ASP A 41 -7.03 6.22 10.55
N TYR A 42 -5.77 6.57 10.78
CA TYR A 42 -4.64 5.71 10.45
C TYR A 42 -4.67 4.38 11.22
N LYS A 43 -5.11 4.42 12.47
CA LYS A 43 -5.21 3.22 13.30
C LYS A 43 -6.22 2.22 12.75
N LYS A 44 -7.37 2.72 12.28
CA LYS A 44 -8.38 1.88 11.64
C LYS A 44 -7.82 1.23 10.38
N CYS A 45 -7.04 1.98 9.61
CA CYS A 45 -6.41 1.45 8.41
C CYS A 45 -5.39 0.35 8.72
N ARG A 46 -4.59 0.53 9.76
CA ARG A 46 -3.64 -0.50 10.18
C ARG A 46 -4.36 -1.79 10.62
N ASN A 47 -5.46 -1.64 11.34
CA ASN A 47 -6.25 -2.78 11.79
C ASN A 47 -6.89 -3.50 10.60
N TYR A 48 -7.38 -2.74 9.64
CA TYR A 48 -7.96 -3.32 8.42
C TYR A 48 -6.90 -4.05 7.59
N TRP A 49 -5.70 -3.50 7.50
CA TRP A 49 -4.59 -4.16 6.83
C TRP A 49 -4.25 -5.51 7.50
N LYS A 50 -4.24 -5.55 8.82
CA LYS A 50 -4.03 -6.81 9.55
C LYS A 50 -5.12 -7.84 9.22
N TYR A 51 -6.36 -7.39 9.17
CA TYR A 51 -7.48 -8.25 8.78
C TYR A 51 -7.29 -8.80 7.38
N LEU A 52 -6.91 -7.95 6.43
CA LEU A 52 -6.68 -8.39 5.05
C LEU A 52 -5.56 -9.40 4.93
N LYS A 53 -4.46 -9.19 5.66
CA LYS A 53 -3.35 -10.16 5.65
C LYS A 53 -3.82 -11.55 6.09
N GLY A 54 -4.59 -11.59 7.17
CA GLY A 54 -5.13 -12.84 7.66
C GLY A 54 -6.09 -13.50 6.68
N LYS A 55 -6.98 -12.70 6.10
CA LYS A 55 -7.95 -13.18 5.11
C LYS A 55 -7.27 -13.77 3.89
N PHE A 56 -6.29 -13.05 3.34
CA PHE A 56 -5.58 -13.50 2.15
C PHE A 56 -4.73 -14.73 2.42
N SER A 57 -4.12 -14.80 3.59
CA SER A 57 -3.37 -15.99 4.00
C SER A 57 -4.26 -17.24 4.01
N LYS A 58 -5.47 -17.11 4.54
CA LYS A 58 -6.44 -18.22 4.58
C LYS A 58 -6.92 -18.63 3.20
N GLU A 59 -7.02 -17.66 2.29
CA GLU A 59 -7.48 -17.91 0.91
C GLU A 59 -6.36 -18.40 0.00
N GLY A 60 -5.13 -18.51 0.51
CA GLY A 60 -3.99 -18.93 -0.29
C GLY A 60 -3.43 -17.85 -1.20
N ILE A 61 -3.83 -16.61 -1.00
CA ILE A 61 -3.34 -15.47 -1.78
C ILE A 61 -2.02 -15.02 -1.18
N GLN A 62 -0.95 -15.07 -1.97
CA GLN A 62 0.40 -14.83 -1.47
C GLN A 62 0.79 -13.36 -1.53
N LEU A 63 0.32 -12.59 -0.56
CA LEU A 63 0.80 -11.22 -0.37
C LEU A 63 1.93 -11.16 0.65
N VAL A 64 1.83 -11.98 1.69
CA VAL A 64 2.75 -11.88 2.83
C VAL A 64 4.17 -12.25 2.47
N SER A 65 4.35 -13.20 1.54
CA SER A 65 5.69 -13.65 1.13
C SER A 65 6.48 -12.58 0.38
N VAL A 66 5.81 -11.54 -0.10
CA VAL A 66 6.46 -10.46 -0.84
C VAL A 66 6.31 -9.11 -0.15
N THR A 67 5.71 -9.11 1.05
CA THR A 67 5.63 -7.92 1.89
C THR A 67 6.99 -7.65 2.51
N ASN A 68 7.43 -6.41 2.46
CA ASN A 68 8.67 -6.00 3.08
C ASN A 68 8.39 -4.87 4.07
N HIS A 69 9.40 -4.48 4.84
CA HIS A 69 9.27 -3.44 5.85
C HIS A 69 10.17 -2.27 5.49
N PHE A 70 9.59 -1.09 5.38
CA PHE A 70 10.35 0.12 5.11
C PHE A 70 9.92 1.22 6.08
N LYS A 71 10.81 2.21 6.24
CA LYS A 71 10.50 3.39 7.04
C LYS A 71 9.78 4.40 6.18
N PHE A 72 8.64 4.86 6.68
CA PHE A 72 7.86 5.92 6.05
C PHE A 72 7.75 7.08 7.02
N GLU A 73 7.80 8.30 6.49
CA GLU A 73 7.66 9.49 7.31
C GLU A 73 6.19 9.71 7.65
N ALA A 74 5.91 9.76 8.95
CA ALA A 74 4.57 10.03 9.45
C ALA A 74 4.28 11.54 9.42
N PRO A 75 2.99 11.95 9.52
CA PRO A 75 2.65 13.39 9.53
C PRO A 75 3.31 14.18 10.65
N ASP A 76 3.71 13.54 11.74
CA ASP A 76 4.40 14.19 12.86
C ASP A 76 5.90 14.34 12.62
N GLY A 77 6.38 13.98 11.43
CA GLY A 77 7.79 14.05 11.07
C GLY A 77 8.64 12.88 11.53
N LYS A 78 8.08 11.96 12.29
CA LYS A 78 8.78 10.76 12.74
C LYS A 78 8.73 9.68 11.68
N GLN A 79 9.81 8.90 11.59
CA GLN A 79 9.85 7.74 10.70
C GLN A 79 9.38 6.50 11.44
N ARG A 80 8.47 5.77 10.81
CA ARG A 80 7.93 4.53 11.38
C ARG A 80 8.04 3.41 10.37
N VAL A 81 8.44 2.23 10.86
CA VAL A 81 8.49 1.03 10.03
C VAL A 81 7.07 0.55 9.76
N ALA A 82 6.78 0.27 8.50
CA ALA A 82 5.47 -0.22 8.09
C ALA A 82 5.60 -1.24 6.98
N ASP A 83 4.57 -2.05 6.82
CA ASP A 83 4.51 -3.04 5.73
C ASP A 83 4.46 -2.31 4.39
N ALA A 84 5.22 -2.82 3.43
CA ALA A 84 5.28 -2.27 2.09
C ALA A 84 5.07 -3.36 1.05
N LEU A 85 4.41 -3.00 -0.05
CA LEU A 85 4.10 -3.90 -1.15
C LEU A 85 4.72 -3.35 -2.44
N ASP A 86 5.23 -4.24 -3.28
CA ASP A 86 5.67 -3.83 -4.61
C ASP A 86 4.45 -3.68 -5.54
N ALA A 87 4.70 -3.24 -6.78
CA ALA A 87 3.61 -2.95 -7.71
C ALA A 87 2.72 -4.17 -7.99
N ASP A 88 3.32 -5.35 -8.15
CA ASP A 88 2.55 -6.55 -8.42
C ASP A 88 1.64 -6.92 -7.25
N CYS A 89 2.14 -6.77 -6.04
CA CYS A 89 1.37 -7.05 -4.84
C CYS A 89 0.25 -6.04 -4.63
N VAL A 90 0.48 -4.77 -4.98
CA VAL A 90 -0.58 -3.76 -4.95
C VAL A 90 -1.71 -4.15 -5.88
N LYS A 91 -1.39 -4.59 -7.09
CA LYS A 91 -2.39 -5.04 -8.06
C LYS A 91 -3.16 -6.26 -7.54
N THR A 92 -2.46 -7.23 -6.96
CA THR A 92 -3.09 -8.41 -6.38
C THR A 92 -4.03 -8.03 -5.24
N LEU A 93 -3.58 -7.15 -4.35
CA LEU A 93 -4.40 -6.64 -3.26
C LEU A 93 -5.69 -6.01 -3.77
N ALA A 94 -5.59 -5.14 -4.78
CA ALA A 94 -6.74 -4.46 -5.33
C ALA A 94 -7.72 -5.42 -6.00
N LYS A 95 -7.22 -6.44 -6.70
CA LYS A 95 -8.07 -7.43 -7.37
C LYS A 95 -8.88 -8.28 -6.40
N HIS A 96 -8.32 -8.55 -5.22
CA HIS A 96 -8.96 -9.40 -4.21
C HIS A 96 -9.57 -8.61 -3.06
N TYR A 97 -9.61 -7.30 -3.19
CA TYR A 97 -10.15 -6.43 -2.14
C TYR A 97 -11.63 -6.73 -1.90
N PRO A 98 -12.10 -6.70 -0.65
CA PRO A 98 -13.49 -7.10 -0.34
C PRO A 98 -14.59 -6.17 -0.84
N ASN A 99 -14.26 -5.01 -1.41
CA ASN A 99 -15.28 -4.09 -1.93
C ASN A 99 -14.88 -3.47 -3.26
N ASN A 100 -15.87 -2.86 -3.94
CA ASN A 100 -15.71 -2.32 -5.30
C ASN A 100 -14.83 -1.08 -5.38
N ARG A 101 -14.56 -0.43 -4.27
CA ARG A 101 -13.75 0.81 -4.28
C ARG A 101 -12.35 0.57 -4.83
N ALA A 102 -11.86 -0.65 -4.65
CA ALA A 102 -10.54 -1.02 -5.15
C ALA A 102 -10.45 -1.01 -6.67
N ASN A 103 -11.57 -1.13 -7.39
CA ASN A 103 -11.55 -1.09 -8.86
C ASN A 103 -11.06 0.25 -9.38
N ALA A 104 -11.57 1.34 -8.82
CA ALA A 104 -11.12 2.69 -9.19
C ALA A 104 -9.66 2.91 -8.79
N PHE A 105 -9.26 2.40 -7.62
CA PHE A 105 -7.88 2.49 -7.18
C PHE A 105 -6.95 1.74 -8.11
N LEU A 106 -7.32 0.54 -8.52
CA LEU A 106 -6.51 -0.27 -9.44
C LEU A 106 -6.31 0.45 -10.77
N ASP A 107 -7.38 1.01 -11.32
CA ASP A 107 -7.30 1.77 -12.56
C ASP A 107 -6.36 2.96 -12.41
N TRP A 108 -6.50 3.72 -11.34
CA TRP A 108 -5.62 4.85 -11.06
C TRP A 108 -4.16 4.40 -10.93
N PHE A 109 -3.92 3.32 -10.22
CA PHE A 109 -2.58 2.81 -9.97
C PHE A 109 -1.89 2.40 -11.27
N VAL A 110 -2.60 1.70 -12.14
CA VAL A 110 -2.07 1.23 -13.42
C VAL A 110 -1.77 2.40 -14.35
N TYR A 111 -2.64 3.41 -14.38
CA TYR A 111 -2.49 4.55 -15.29
C TYR A 111 -1.63 5.69 -14.74
N SER A 112 -1.30 5.66 -13.47
CA SER A 112 -0.53 6.77 -12.86
C SER A 112 0.96 6.71 -13.17
N ASP A 113 1.42 5.65 -13.79
CA ASP A 113 2.81 5.47 -14.23
C ASP A 113 3.82 5.57 -13.07
N ILE A 114 3.42 5.11 -11.90
CA ILE A 114 4.27 5.11 -10.72
C ILE A 114 5.38 4.05 -10.82
N ILE A 115 5.13 3.02 -11.57
CA ILE A 115 6.03 1.89 -11.72
C ILE A 115 7.04 2.07 -12.84
#